data_7f51b9c130f3e1ae1d0896a91abc4bf6
#
_entry.id   7f51b9c130f3e1ae1d0896a91abc4bf6
#
_cell.length_a   1.000
_cell.length_b   1.000
_cell.length_c   1.000
_cell.angle_alpha   90.00
_cell.angle_beta   90.00
_cell.angle_gamma   90.00
#
_symmetry.space_group_name_H-M   'P 1'
#
loop_
_entity.id
_entity.type
_entity.pdbx_description
1 polymer ?
#
loop_
_entity_poly.entity_id
_entity_poly.type
_entity_poly.pdbx_seq_one_letter_code
_entity_poly.pdbx_strand_id
1 'polypeptide(L)'
;MPKVVFFSFTELDRGVVLTTKGRAVNSKYTNLNFLVKDLLKRWNTEDDAVIKQAITKAMTGTSRTIVFVGEKTHKSKWVKEEVKMTLANKKPVYAIRLKDTNGKTPKALEDNGIFLYSWSEERLQELATK
;
A
#
# COMPACT_ATOMS: atom_id res chain seq x y z
N MET A 1 -17.69 4.96 -10.89
CA MET A 1 -17.41 4.29 -9.59
C MET A 1 -15.97 4.51 -9.21
N PRO A 2 -15.69 4.96 -7.99
CA PRO A 2 -14.30 5.07 -7.56
C PRO A 2 -13.65 3.69 -7.47
N LYS A 3 -12.35 3.64 -7.75
CA LYS A 3 -11.59 2.41 -7.64
C LYS A 3 -11.33 2.09 -6.17
N VAL A 4 -11.24 0.82 -5.83
CA VAL A 4 -10.89 0.37 -4.48
C VAL A 4 -9.42 -0.01 -4.50
N VAL A 5 -8.64 0.64 -3.66
CA VAL A 5 -7.18 0.53 -3.62
C VAL A 5 -6.75 -0.12 -2.31
N PHE A 6 -5.79 -1.03 -2.38
CA PHE A 6 -5.20 -1.61 -1.18
C PHE A 6 -3.94 -0.81 -0.80
N PHE A 7 -3.87 -0.32 0.44
CA PHE A 7 -2.69 0.38 0.96
C PHE A 7 -1.81 -0.59 1.72
N SER A 8 -0.55 -0.69 1.30
CA SER A 8 0.46 -1.54 1.92
C SER A 8 1.48 -0.66 2.64
N PHE A 9 1.70 -0.88 3.93
CA PHE A 9 2.60 -0.07 4.75
C PHE A 9 3.00 -0.80 6.02
N THR A 10 4.07 -0.31 6.69
CA THR A 10 4.46 -0.86 7.99
C THR A 10 3.66 -0.22 9.12
N GLU A 11 3.63 -0.89 10.28
CA GLU A 11 2.98 -0.33 11.47
C GLU A 11 3.59 1.02 11.88
N LEU A 12 4.88 1.22 11.65
CA LEU A 12 5.54 2.49 11.96
C LEU A 12 4.94 3.65 11.20
N ASP A 13 4.44 3.39 10.00
CA ASP A 13 3.91 4.42 9.11
C ASP A 13 2.39 4.56 9.21
N ARG A 14 1.75 3.81 10.09
CA ARG A 14 0.30 3.76 10.21
C ARG A 14 -0.34 5.15 10.38
N GLY A 15 0.22 5.97 11.26
CA GLY A 15 -0.34 7.30 11.52
C GLY A 15 -0.41 8.17 10.28
N VAL A 16 0.68 8.22 9.51
CA VAL A 16 0.75 9.01 8.28
C VAL A 16 -0.19 8.46 7.22
N VAL A 17 -0.19 7.14 7.05
CA VAL A 17 -1.02 6.49 6.03
C VAL A 17 -2.50 6.62 6.37
N LEU A 18 -2.89 6.49 7.63
CA LEU A 18 -4.28 6.66 8.05
C LEU A 18 -4.78 8.09 7.83
N THR A 19 -3.92 9.09 7.97
CA THR A 19 -4.28 10.47 7.63
C THR A 19 -4.63 10.57 6.14
N THR A 20 -3.84 9.95 5.28
CA THR A 20 -4.10 9.91 3.85
C THR A 20 -5.40 9.15 3.55
N LYS A 21 -5.61 8.01 4.21
CA LYS A 21 -6.83 7.21 4.07
C LYS A 21 -8.06 8.03 4.51
N GLY A 22 -7.95 8.77 5.61
CA GLY A 22 -9.01 9.63 6.07
C GLY A 22 -9.38 10.70 5.05
N ARG A 23 -8.41 11.24 4.34
CA ARG A 23 -8.67 12.19 3.24
C ARG A 23 -9.44 11.52 2.10
N ALA A 24 -9.11 10.29 1.77
CA ALA A 24 -9.77 9.56 0.70
C ALA A 24 -11.25 9.35 0.97
N VAL A 25 -11.65 9.16 2.22
CA VAL A 25 -13.07 8.96 2.59
C VAL A 25 -13.76 10.25 3.00
N ASN A 26 -13.04 11.34 3.14
CA ASN A 26 -13.59 12.64 3.57
C ASN A 26 -13.86 13.52 2.33
N SER A 27 -15.13 13.81 2.07
CA SER A 27 -15.54 14.58 0.91
C SER A 27 -14.96 15.99 0.81
N LYS A 28 -14.34 16.50 1.89
CA LYS A 28 -13.67 17.79 1.85
C LYS A 28 -12.42 17.76 0.96
N TYR A 29 -11.87 16.58 0.72
CA TYR A 29 -10.66 16.42 -0.08
C TYR A 29 -11.04 15.86 -1.45
N THR A 30 -11.60 16.73 -2.29
CA THR A 30 -12.13 16.34 -3.60
C THR A 30 -11.07 15.88 -4.60
N ASN A 31 -9.81 16.13 -4.32
CA ASN A 31 -8.72 15.66 -5.16
C ASN A 31 -8.40 14.17 -4.96
N LEU A 32 -8.97 13.54 -3.93
CA LEU A 32 -8.79 12.11 -3.69
C LEU A 32 -10.09 11.39 -4.04
N ASN A 33 -10.10 10.72 -5.18
CA ASN A 33 -11.30 10.08 -5.72
C ASN A 33 -11.13 8.57 -5.83
N PHE A 34 -10.94 7.93 -4.68
CA PHE A 34 -10.82 6.48 -4.61
C PHE A 34 -11.19 5.99 -3.21
N LEU A 35 -11.49 4.71 -3.11
CA LEU A 35 -11.76 4.04 -1.84
C LEU A 35 -10.52 3.25 -1.41
N VAL A 36 -10.31 3.13 -0.12
CA VAL A 36 -9.11 2.51 0.44
C VAL A 36 -9.44 1.31 1.30
N LYS A 37 -8.72 0.22 1.08
CA LYS A 37 -8.67 -0.91 1.99
C LYS A 37 -7.24 -1.09 2.48
N ASP A 38 -7.07 -1.60 3.67
CA ASP A 38 -5.76 -1.95 4.21
C ASP A 38 -5.92 -3.08 5.22
N LEU A 39 -4.78 -3.60 5.66
CA LEU A 39 -4.76 -4.62 6.68
C LEU A 39 -4.75 -3.93 8.05
N LEU A 40 -5.94 -3.66 8.58
CA LEU A 40 -6.13 -2.90 9.82
C LEU A 40 -5.48 -3.55 11.04
N LYS A 41 -5.36 -4.89 11.01
CA LYS A 41 -4.76 -5.63 12.10
C LYS A 41 -3.72 -6.59 11.56
N ARG A 42 -2.50 -6.45 12.04
CA ARG A 42 -1.43 -7.40 11.73
C ARG A 42 -1.20 -8.31 12.92
N TRP A 43 -1.15 -9.59 12.64
CA TRP A 43 -0.95 -10.60 13.66
C TRP A 43 0.54 -10.66 14.02
N ASN A 44 0.84 -10.86 15.28
CA ASN A 44 2.21 -11.09 15.71
C ASN A 44 2.58 -12.54 15.39
N THR A 45 2.84 -12.80 14.11
CA THR A 45 3.12 -14.14 13.60
C THR A 45 4.06 -14.05 12.40
N GLU A 46 4.83 -15.13 12.21
CA GLU A 46 5.62 -15.32 11.00
C GLU A 46 5.10 -16.51 10.18
N ASP A 47 3.96 -17.09 10.59
CA ASP A 47 3.36 -18.21 9.86
C ASP A 47 2.85 -17.73 8.51
N ASP A 48 3.44 -18.21 7.43
CA ASP A 48 3.11 -17.80 6.07
C ASP A 48 1.66 -18.04 5.71
N ALA A 49 1.07 -19.12 6.17
CA ALA A 49 -0.31 -19.45 5.86
C ALA A 49 -1.26 -18.43 6.51
N VAL A 50 -1.00 -18.06 7.76
CA VAL A 50 -1.80 -17.06 8.48
C VAL A 50 -1.70 -15.70 7.80
N ILE A 51 -0.48 -15.29 7.45
CA ILE A 51 -0.21 -14.02 6.77
C ILE A 51 -0.95 -13.97 5.43
N LYS A 52 -0.80 -15.00 4.61
CA LYS A 52 -1.43 -15.06 3.29
C LYS A 52 -2.95 -15.04 3.38
N GLN A 53 -3.52 -15.75 4.33
CA GLN A 53 -4.97 -15.78 4.51
C GLN A 53 -5.51 -14.39 4.89
N ALA A 54 -4.85 -13.72 5.81
CA ALA A 54 -5.25 -12.38 6.25
C ALA A 54 -5.16 -11.37 5.09
N ILE A 55 -4.09 -11.43 4.32
CA ILE A 55 -3.90 -10.52 3.17
C ILE A 55 -4.94 -10.81 2.09
N THR A 56 -5.18 -12.07 1.76
CA THR A 56 -6.16 -12.45 0.74
C THR A 56 -7.53 -11.87 1.08
N LYS A 57 -7.93 -12.01 2.33
CA LYS A 57 -9.23 -11.51 2.79
C LYS A 57 -9.30 -9.98 2.70
N ALA A 58 -8.26 -9.29 3.15
CA ALA A 58 -8.24 -7.83 3.15
C ALA A 58 -8.18 -7.25 1.74
N MET A 59 -7.56 -7.97 0.82
CA MET A 59 -7.32 -7.50 -0.55
C MET A 59 -8.48 -7.78 -1.51
N THR A 60 -9.48 -8.53 -1.06
CA THR A 60 -10.64 -8.87 -1.89
C THR A 60 -11.36 -7.61 -2.38
N GLY A 61 -11.62 -7.54 -3.67
CA GLY A 61 -12.33 -6.42 -4.29
C GLY A 61 -11.46 -5.22 -4.62
N THR A 62 -10.16 -5.28 -4.35
CA THR A 62 -9.26 -4.18 -4.70
C THR A 62 -8.76 -4.33 -6.13
N SER A 63 -8.49 -3.20 -6.80
CA SER A 63 -8.02 -3.17 -8.19
C SER A 63 -6.50 -3.05 -8.29
N ARG A 64 -5.84 -2.59 -7.24
CA ARG A 64 -4.40 -2.35 -7.22
C ARG A 64 -3.90 -2.21 -5.79
N THR A 65 -2.59 -2.28 -5.63
CA THR A 65 -1.93 -2.01 -4.35
C THR A 65 -1.00 -0.82 -4.50
N ILE A 66 -1.03 0.08 -3.53
CA ILE A 66 -0.06 1.17 -3.43
C ILE A 66 0.76 0.92 -2.17
N VAL A 67 2.08 0.79 -2.35
CA VAL A 67 3.02 0.60 -1.25
C VAL A 67 3.55 1.96 -0.80
N PHE A 68 3.41 2.25 0.47
CA PHE A 68 3.98 3.47 1.06
C PHE A 68 5.33 3.11 1.68
N VAL A 69 6.40 3.66 1.11
CA VAL A 69 7.76 3.33 1.53
C VAL A 69 8.27 4.36 2.53
N GLY A 70 8.44 3.94 3.78
CA GLY A 70 9.03 4.74 4.86
C GLY A 70 10.41 4.21 5.19
N GLU A 71 10.90 4.52 6.41
CA GLU A 71 12.27 4.18 6.82
C GLU A 71 12.54 2.68 6.92
N LYS A 72 11.53 1.88 7.29
CA LYS A 72 11.70 0.46 7.59
C LYS A 72 10.86 -0.47 6.71
N THR A 73 10.23 0.05 5.67
CA THR A 73 9.35 -0.75 4.80
C THR A 73 10.10 -1.93 4.17
N HIS A 74 11.36 -1.74 3.81
CA HIS A 74 12.19 -2.78 3.21
C HIS A 74 12.41 -4.01 4.11
N LYS A 75 12.12 -3.89 5.40
CA LYS A 75 12.23 -5.00 6.37
C LYS A 75 10.91 -5.71 6.65
N SER A 76 9.81 -5.23 6.09
CA SER A 76 8.50 -5.77 6.41
C SER A 76 8.17 -7.01 5.60
N LYS A 77 7.98 -8.13 6.29
CA LYS A 77 7.50 -9.37 5.67
C LYS A 77 6.07 -9.21 5.15
N TRP A 78 5.22 -8.49 5.87
CA TRP A 78 3.84 -8.27 5.47
C TRP A 78 3.75 -7.48 4.17
N VAL A 79 4.52 -6.40 4.04
CA VAL A 79 4.56 -5.62 2.81
C VAL A 79 5.05 -6.48 1.64
N LYS A 80 6.09 -7.27 1.86
CA LYS A 80 6.62 -8.19 0.86
C LYS A 80 5.54 -9.13 0.35
N GLU A 81 4.78 -9.75 1.25
CA GLU A 81 3.72 -10.68 0.88
C GLU A 81 2.55 -9.96 0.20
N GLU A 82 2.22 -8.74 0.62
CA GLU A 82 1.18 -7.95 -0.02
C GLU A 82 1.53 -7.64 -1.48
N VAL A 83 2.78 -7.30 -1.74
CA VAL A 83 3.26 -7.07 -3.12
C VAL A 83 3.17 -8.37 -3.93
N LYS A 84 3.68 -9.47 -3.38
CA LYS A 84 3.67 -10.76 -4.08
C LYS A 84 2.25 -11.19 -4.44
N MET A 85 1.31 -11.06 -3.52
CA MET A 85 -0.07 -11.49 -3.76
C MET A 85 -0.79 -10.61 -4.76
N THR A 86 -0.51 -9.32 -4.76
CA THR A 86 -1.08 -8.40 -5.76
C THR A 86 -0.64 -8.83 -7.16
N LEU A 87 0.65 -9.08 -7.33
CA LEU A 87 1.20 -9.50 -8.63
C LEU A 87 0.69 -10.88 -9.03
N ALA A 88 0.59 -11.81 -8.08
CA ALA A 88 0.05 -13.13 -8.35
C ALA A 88 -1.40 -13.09 -8.85
N ASN A 89 -2.15 -12.09 -8.42
CA ASN A 89 -3.53 -11.86 -8.87
C ASN A 89 -3.60 -11.00 -10.13
N LYS A 90 -2.47 -10.75 -10.78
CA LYS A 90 -2.36 -9.98 -12.02
C LYS A 90 -2.88 -8.55 -11.88
N LYS A 91 -2.69 -7.96 -10.71
CA LYS A 91 -3.06 -6.57 -10.43
C LYS A 91 -1.80 -5.72 -10.32
N PRO A 92 -1.86 -4.45 -10.72
CA PRO A 92 -0.68 -3.58 -10.65
C PRO A 92 -0.31 -3.20 -9.23
N VAL A 93 0.99 -3.02 -9.01
CA VAL A 93 1.55 -2.49 -7.77
C VAL A 93 2.24 -1.18 -8.10
N TYR A 94 1.92 -0.16 -7.34
CA TYR A 94 2.59 1.14 -7.41
C TYR A 94 3.23 1.44 -6.07
N ALA A 95 4.26 2.27 -6.06
CA ALA A 95 4.97 2.60 -4.84
C ALA A 95 5.24 4.10 -4.76
N ILE A 96 5.05 4.65 -3.57
CA ILE A 96 5.27 6.06 -3.32
C ILE A 96 6.05 6.21 -2.00
N ARG A 97 7.07 7.06 -1.99
CA ARG A 97 7.88 7.31 -0.80
C ARG A 97 7.14 8.28 0.12
N LEU A 98 7.10 7.97 1.39
CA LEU A 98 6.54 8.89 2.38
C LEU A 98 7.44 10.11 2.52
N LYS A 99 6.81 11.26 2.75
CA LYS A 99 7.50 12.55 2.89
C LYS A 99 8.56 12.47 3.99
N ASP A 100 9.73 13.04 3.73
CA ASP A 100 10.82 13.15 4.69
C ASP A 100 11.37 11.79 5.17
N THR A 101 11.27 10.74 4.35
CA THR A 101 11.87 9.44 4.64
C THR A 101 12.96 9.09 3.65
N ASN A 102 13.93 8.27 4.10
CA ASN A 102 15.08 7.86 3.30
C ASN A 102 15.32 6.34 3.37
N GLY A 103 14.31 5.57 3.72
CA GLY A 103 14.44 4.11 3.81
C GLY A 103 14.77 3.48 2.46
N LYS A 104 15.40 2.31 2.51
CA LYS A 104 15.73 1.56 1.30
C LYS A 104 14.47 1.14 0.56
N THR A 105 14.58 1.03 -0.76
CA THR A 105 13.50 0.47 -1.55
C THR A 105 13.33 -1.02 -1.22
N PRO A 106 12.12 -1.47 -0.91
CA PRO A 106 11.89 -2.90 -0.68
C PRO A 106 12.31 -3.74 -1.88
N LYS A 107 12.98 -4.86 -1.61
CA LYS A 107 13.49 -5.73 -2.66
C LYS A 107 12.38 -6.23 -3.59
N ALA A 108 11.20 -6.51 -3.05
CA ALA A 108 10.07 -6.96 -3.87
C ALA A 108 9.68 -5.94 -4.93
N LEU A 109 9.87 -4.65 -4.67
CA LEU A 109 9.62 -3.61 -5.66
C LEU A 109 10.71 -3.57 -6.72
N GLU A 110 11.98 -3.64 -6.29
CA GLU A 110 13.12 -3.63 -7.21
C GLU A 110 13.09 -4.86 -8.13
N ASP A 111 12.87 -6.04 -7.57
CA ASP A 111 12.89 -7.30 -8.33
C ASP A 111 11.78 -7.35 -9.39
N ASN A 112 10.73 -6.58 -9.21
CA ASN A 112 9.59 -6.57 -10.14
C ASN A 112 9.53 -5.30 -11.00
N GLY A 113 10.58 -4.48 -10.97
CA GLY A 113 10.68 -3.28 -11.79
C GLY A 113 9.66 -2.21 -11.45
N ILE A 114 9.20 -2.16 -10.20
CA ILE A 114 8.20 -1.19 -9.76
C ILE A 114 8.89 0.12 -9.37
N PHE A 115 8.51 1.20 -10.04
CA PHE A 115 9.10 2.51 -9.81
C PHE A 115 8.66 3.11 -8.47
N LEU A 116 9.60 3.68 -7.72
CA LEU A 116 9.30 4.37 -6.46
C LEU A 116 9.18 5.87 -6.72
N TYR A 117 7.95 6.38 -6.68
CA TYR A 117 7.67 7.80 -6.88
C TYR A 117 7.91 8.62 -5.62
N SER A 118 8.30 9.88 -5.80
CA SER A 118 8.39 10.82 -4.69
C SER A 118 7.00 11.20 -4.18
N TRP A 119 6.88 11.57 -2.93
CA TRP A 119 5.61 11.94 -2.34
C TRP A 119 4.96 13.15 -3.02
N SER A 120 3.69 13.00 -3.40
CA SER A 120 2.79 14.11 -3.66
C SER A 120 1.36 13.57 -3.63
N GLU A 121 0.41 14.39 -3.23
CA GLU A 121 -1.01 13.99 -3.23
C GLU A 121 -1.51 13.78 -4.65
N GLU A 122 -1.02 14.60 -5.59
CA GLU A 122 -1.39 14.47 -7.00
C GLU A 122 -0.92 13.12 -7.57
N ARG A 123 0.32 12.72 -7.24
CA ARG A 123 0.84 11.43 -7.69
C ARG A 123 0.07 10.28 -7.07
N LEU A 124 -0.25 10.38 -5.78
CA LEU A 124 -1.04 9.36 -5.11
C LEU A 124 -2.39 9.17 -5.79
N GLN A 125 -3.08 10.27 -6.09
CA GLN A 125 -4.36 10.19 -6.78
C GLN A 125 -4.21 9.58 -8.18
N GLU A 126 -3.17 9.95 -8.92
CA GLU A 126 -2.90 9.37 -10.22
C GLU A 126 -2.71 7.86 -10.14
N LEU A 127 -1.88 7.40 -9.19
CA LEU A 127 -1.62 5.97 -9.01
C LEU A 127 -2.88 5.21 -8.57
N ALA A 128 -3.74 5.86 -7.81
CA ALA A 128 -4.95 5.25 -7.28
C ALA A 128 -6.06 5.16 -8.33
N THR A 129 -6.05 6.01 -9.34
CA THR A 129 -7.18 6.13 -10.27
C THR A 129 -6.85 5.79 -11.72
N LYS A 130 -5.58 5.60 -12.08
CA LYS A 130 -5.22 5.32 -13.48
C LYS A 130 -5.54 3.92 -13.97
#